data_7ea22bacb658c487321e014f39286371
#
_entry.id   7ea22bacb658c487321e014f39286371
#
_cell.length_a   1.000
_cell.length_b   1.000
_cell.length_c   1.000
_cell.angle_alpha   90.00
_cell.angle_beta   90.00
_cell.angle_gamma   90.00
#
_symmetry.space_group_name_H-M   'P 1'
#
loop_
_entity.id
_entity.type
_entity.pdbx_description
1 polymer ?
#
loop_
_entity_poly.entity_id
_entity_poly.type
_entity_poly.pdbx_seq_one_letter_code
_entity_poly.pdbx_strand_id
1 'polypeptide(L)'
;MDKKKEKAMTKREKVGMLADKLNEAINSCKLEPTEELDIFAESVALLIAYWGKISDWSPIEKASYVGYVTTTVLEKGLDAEIKSFEEHRRNMKPQIGN
;
A
#
# COMPACT_ATOMS: atom_id res chain seq x y z
N MET A 1 31.65 -1.13 -14.94
CA MET A 1 31.19 -0.91 -15.00
C MET A 1 30.01 -0.90 -15.09
N ASP A 2 29.48 -1.18 -15.10
CA ASP A 2 28.43 -1.31 -15.32
C ASP A 2 27.56 -1.10 -14.34
N LYS A 3 27.76 -1.10 -13.35
CA LYS A 3 27.04 -0.86 -12.42
C LYS A 3 26.53 0.38 -12.53
N LYS A 4 27.12 1.25 -12.87
CA LYS A 4 26.65 2.47 -12.99
C LYS A 4 25.60 2.49 -13.92
N LYS A 5 25.44 1.60 -14.71
CA LYS A 5 24.45 1.66 -15.60
C LYS A 5 23.22 1.27 -14.98
N GLU A 6 23.19 0.66 -13.84
CA GLU A 6 22.01 0.29 -13.25
C GLU A 6 21.30 1.45 -12.74
N LYS A 7 20.19 1.83 -13.22
CA LYS A 7 19.44 2.91 -12.78
C LYS A 7 18.77 2.57 -11.52
N ALA A 8 18.80 3.38 -10.55
CA ALA A 8 18.10 3.21 -9.30
C ALA A 8 16.62 3.27 -9.57
N MET A 9 15.85 2.45 -8.92
CA MET A 9 14.42 2.45 -9.09
C MET A 9 13.83 3.69 -8.46
N THR A 10 12.82 4.24 -9.09
CA THR A 10 12.14 5.39 -8.55
C THR A 10 11.26 4.92 -7.39
N LYS A 11 10.79 5.86 -6.60
CA LYS A 11 9.93 5.52 -5.47
C LYS A 11 8.67 4.83 -5.97
N ARG A 12 8.11 5.31 -7.07
CA ARG A 12 6.91 4.72 -7.62
C ARG A 12 7.14 3.27 -8.02
N GLU A 13 8.26 2.98 -8.62
CA GLU A 13 8.58 1.61 -9.01
C GLU A 13 8.73 0.73 -7.79
N LYS A 14 9.33 1.26 -6.74
CA LYS A 14 9.51 0.48 -5.52
C LYS A 14 8.16 0.19 -4.87
N VAL A 15 7.27 1.16 -4.88
CA VAL A 15 5.94 0.96 -4.31
C VAL A 15 5.20 -0.12 -5.08
N GLY A 16 5.28 -0.07 -6.41
CA GLY A 16 4.62 -1.08 -7.23
C GLY A 16 5.18 -2.47 -7.00
N MET A 17 6.51 -2.55 -6.89
CA MET A 17 7.15 -3.83 -6.67
C MET A 17 6.74 -4.42 -5.32
N LEU A 18 6.73 -3.60 -4.29
CA LEU A 18 6.35 -4.08 -2.98
C LEU A 18 4.88 -4.46 -2.93
N ALA A 19 4.04 -3.67 -3.57
CA ALA A 19 2.62 -3.98 -3.61
C ALA A 19 2.38 -5.34 -4.28
N ASP A 20 3.12 -5.62 -5.37
CA ASP A 20 2.99 -6.89 -6.05
C ASP A 20 3.41 -8.04 -5.14
N LYS A 21 4.50 -7.85 -4.40
CA LYS A 21 4.96 -8.90 -3.51
C LYS A 21 3.98 -9.13 -2.37
N LEU A 22 3.40 -8.05 -1.86
CA LEU A 22 2.41 -8.18 -0.81
C LEU A 22 1.19 -8.93 -1.33
N ASN A 23 0.79 -8.63 -2.55
CA ASN A 23 -0.35 -9.30 -3.14
C ASN A 23 -0.06 -10.79 -3.31
N GLU A 24 1.14 -11.12 -3.75
CA GLU A 24 1.52 -12.52 -3.88
C GLU A 24 1.49 -13.23 -2.52
N ALA A 25 1.99 -12.55 -1.50
CA ALA A 25 2.02 -13.12 -0.17
C ALA A 25 0.60 -13.36 0.35
N ILE A 26 -0.27 -12.41 0.14
CA ILE A 26 -1.65 -12.54 0.58
C ILE A 26 -2.31 -13.71 -0.15
N ASN A 27 -2.10 -13.81 -1.44
CA ASN A 27 -2.68 -14.90 -2.21
C ASN A 27 -2.19 -16.25 -1.75
N SER A 28 -0.92 -16.34 -1.38
CA SER A 28 -0.38 -17.62 -0.97
C SER A 28 -0.83 -18.05 0.42
N CYS A 29 -1.38 -17.13 1.20
CA CYS A 29 -1.88 -17.48 2.51
C CYS A 29 -3.27 -18.12 2.45
N LYS A 30 -3.91 -18.02 1.30
CA LYS A 30 -5.24 -18.62 1.13
C LYS A 30 -6.24 -18.20 2.17
N LEU A 31 -6.34 -16.90 2.37
CA LEU A 31 -7.28 -16.36 3.34
C LEU A 31 -8.69 -16.32 2.76
N GLU A 32 -9.67 -16.41 3.64
CA GLU A 32 -11.06 -16.27 3.21
C GLU A 32 -11.28 -14.81 2.86
N PRO A 33 -12.06 -14.52 1.84
CA PRO A 33 -12.29 -13.12 1.44
C PRO A 33 -12.81 -12.25 2.58
N THR A 34 -13.59 -12.84 3.48
CA THR A 34 -14.19 -12.06 4.56
C THR A 34 -13.18 -11.69 5.64
N GLU A 35 -12.05 -12.37 5.69
CA GLU A 35 -11.06 -12.08 6.72
C GLU A 35 -9.80 -11.42 6.19
N GLU A 36 -9.65 -11.36 4.88
CA GLU A 36 -8.45 -10.84 4.27
C GLU A 36 -8.02 -9.46 4.75
N LEU A 37 -8.94 -8.53 4.74
CA LEU A 37 -8.62 -7.17 5.12
C LEU A 37 -8.24 -7.06 6.58
N ASP A 38 -8.95 -7.79 7.42
CA ASP A 38 -8.70 -7.77 8.83
C ASP A 38 -7.32 -8.33 9.17
N ILE A 39 -7.01 -9.45 8.56
CA ILE A 39 -5.72 -10.09 8.80
C ILE A 39 -4.60 -9.22 8.24
N PHE A 40 -4.83 -8.59 7.09
CA PHE A 40 -3.83 -7.71 6.51
C PHE A 40 -3.55 -6.54 7.46
N ALA A 41 -4.60 -5.95 8.01
CA ALA A 41 -4.44 -4.79 8.90
C ALA A 41 -3.64 -5.17 10.14
N GLU A 42 -3.95 -6.32 10.74
CA GLU A 42 -3.23 -6.75 11.91
C GLU A 42 -1.77 -7.08 11.59
N SER A 43 -1.55 -7.65 10.41
CA SER A 43 -0.19 -7.97 10.00
C SER A 43 0.65 -6.71 9.82
N VAL A 44 0.04 -5.66 9.29
CA VAL A 44 0.73 -4.39 9.12
C VAL A 44 1.07 -3.80 10.49
N ALA A 45 0.15 -3.91 11.44
CA ALA A 45 0.40 -3.42 12.79
C ALA A 45 1.59 -4.15 13.42
N LEU A 46 1.68 -5.46 13.19
CA LEU A 46 2.79 -6.23 13.71
C LEU A 46 4.11 -5.83 13.06
N LEU A 47 4.08 -5.54 11.77
CA LEU A 47 5.28 -5.11 11.07
C LEU A 47 5.77 -3.77 11.62
N ILE A 48 4.86 -2.85 11.86
CA ILE A 48 5.23 -1.55 12.39
C ILE A 48 5.83 -1.70 13.78
N ALA A 49 5.24 -2.57 14.61
CA ALA A 49 5.77 -2.82 15.94
C ALA A 49 7.18 -3.41 15.86
N TYR A 50 7.38 -4.31 14.89
CA TYR A 50 8.67 -4.94 14.72
C TYR A 50 9.72 -3.92 14.28
N TRP A 51 9.37 -3.04 13.35
CA TRP A 51 10.29 -2.00 12.93
C TRP A 51 10.65 -1.09 14.08
N GLY A 52 9.66 -0.75 14.92
CA GLY A 52 9.92 0.10 16.07
C GLY A 52 10.89 -0.54 17.02
N LYS A 53 10.79 -1.85 17.17
CA LYS A 53 11.68 -2.56 18.07
C LYS A 53 13.10 -2.60 17.54
N ILE A 54 13.25 -2.91 16.25
CA ILE A 54 14.56 -2.95 15.63
C ILE A 54 15.23 -1.58 15.66
N SER A 55 14.46 -0.54 15.40
CA SER A 55 15.00 0.80 15.33
C SER A 55 15.05 1.50 16.69
N ASP A 56 14.58 0.80 17.71
CA ASP A 56 14.60 1.35 19.06
C ASP A 56 13.85 2.65 19.16
N TRP A 57 12.67 2.70 18.59
CA TRP A 57 11.86 3.92 18.66
C TRP A 57 11.32 4.14 20.06
N SER A 58 11.28 5.39 20.47
CA SER A 58 10.66 5.74 21.72
C SER A 58 9.14 5.64 21.54
N PRO A 59 8.37 5.63 22.63
CA PRO A 59 6.91 5.55 22.51
C PRO A 59 6.31 6.67 21.68
N ILE A 60 6.89 7.88 21.79
CA ILE A 60 6.40 8.99 21.02
C ILE A 60 6.70 8.79 19.54
N GLU A 61 7.88 8.26 19.23
CA GLU A 61 8.22 7.98 17.84
C GLU A 61 7.32 6.91 17.27
N LYS A 62 7.01 5.88 18.05
CA LYS A 62 6.12 4.83 17.58
C LYS A 62 4.77 5.41 17.24
N ALA A 63 4.23 6.25 18.11
CA ALA A 63 2.93 6.84 17.86
C ALA A 63 2.97 7.73 16.62
N SER A 64 4.05 8.48 16.45
CA SER A 64 4.19 9.36 15.30
C SER A 64 4.25 8.59 14.00
N TYR A 65 5.00 7.48 13.98
CA TYR A 65 5.11 6.71 12.76
C TYR A 65 3.84 5.96 12.42
N VAL A 66 3.13 5.48 13.44
CA VAL A 66 1.84 4.85 13.20
C VAL A 66 0.88 5.88 12.61
N GLY A 67 0.89 7.09 13.17
CA GLY A 67 0.05 8.16 12.66
C GLY A 67 0.39 8.50 11.22
N TYR A 68 1.69 8.55 10.91
CA TYR A 68 2.13 8.87 9.57
C TYR A 68 1.67 7.78 8.58
N VAL A 69 1.84 6.52 8.93
CA VAL A 69 1.44 5.43 8.06
C VAL A 69 -0.08 5.46 7.85
N THR A 70 -0.82 5.67 8.92
CA THR A 70 -2.27 5.69 8.84
C THR A 70 -2.74 6.82 7.93
N THR A 71 -2.16 8.01 8.10
CA THR A 71 -2.53 9.16 7.29
C THR A 71 -2.18 8.92 5.83
N THR A 72 -1.01 8.35 5.58
CA THR A 72 -0.57 8.10 4.22
C THR A 72 -1.49 7.09 3.53
N VAL A 73 -1.86 6.04 4.25
CA VAL A 73 -2.74 5.03 3.68
C VAL A 73 -4.09 5.65 3.34
N LEU A 74 -4.60 6.49 4.23
CA LEU A 74 -5.87 7.13 4.00
C LEU A 74 -5.81 8.06 2.79
N GLU A 75 -4.82 8.92 2.73
CA GLU A 75 -4.69 9.85 1.62
C GLU A 75 -4.45 9.18 0.28
N LYS A 76 -3.51 8.25 0.25
CA LYS A 76 -3.20 7.59 -1.01
C LYS A 76 -4.32 6.65 -1.44
N GLY A 77 -4.97 6.04 -0.47
CA GLY A 77 -6.10 5.17 -0.77
C GLY A 77 -7.26 5.95 -1.36
N LEU A 78 -7.52 7.13 -0.81
CA LEU A 78 -8.58 7.97 -1.34
C LEU A 78 -8.25 8.45 -2.74
N ASP A 79 -6.99 8.83 -2.97
CA ASP A 79 -6.59 9.25 -4.31
C ASP A 79 -6.79 8.12 -5.31
N ALA A 80 -6.42 6.92 -4.95
CA ALA A 80 -6.58 5.78 -5.84
C ALA A 80 -8.04 5.50 -6.12
N GLU A 81 -8.87 5.64 -5.09
CA GLU A 81 -10.29 5.40 -5.23
C GLU A 81 -10.92 6.45 -6.15
N ILE A 82 -10.56 7.69 -5.97
CA ILE A 82 -11.08 8.77 -6.81
C ILE A 82 -10.68 8.56 -8.26
N LYS A 83 -9.41 8.21 -8.48
CA LYS A 83 -8.95 7.99 -9.83
C LYS A 83 -9.67 6.81 -10.47
N SER A 84 -9.86 5.75 -9.73
CA SER A 84 -10.53 4.58 -10.23
C SER A 84 -11.97 4.91 -10.60
N PHE A 85 -12.63 5.72 -9.76
CA PHE A 85 -13.99 6.11 -10.01
C PHE A 85 -14.07 6.97 -11.27
N GLU A 86 -13.15 7.90 -11.42
CA GLU A 86 -13.15 8.77 -12.58
C GLU A 86 -12.90 8.00 -13.87
N GLU A 87 -12.01 7.01 -13.81
CA GLU A 87 -11.76 6.19 -14.96
C GLU A 87 -12.98 5.37 -15.33
N HIS A 88 -13.65 4.85 -14.33
CA HIS A 88 -14.85 4.07 -14.57
C HIS A 88 -15.91 4.95 -15.21
N ARG A 89 -16.10 6.14 -14.72
CA ARG A 89 -17.06 7.06 -15.29
C ARG A 89 -16.72 7.41 -16.71
N ARG A 90 -15.47 7.63 -16.99
CA ARG A 90 -15.04 7.97 -18.32
C ARG A 90 -15.32 6.82 -19.28
N ASN A 91 -15.04 5.60 -18.84
CA ASN A 91 -15.25 4.45 -19.67
C ASN A 91 -16.72 4.12 -19.86
N MET A 92 -17.53 4.52 -18.91
CA MET A 92 -18.91 4.25 -19.03
C MET A 92 -19.62 5.19 -19.90
N LYS A 93 -19.00 6.06 -20.56
CA LYS A 93 -19.60 6.92 -21.46
C LYS A 93 -21.01 6.74 -21.60
N PRO A 94 -21.73 7.66 -21.40
CA PRO A 94 -23.15 7.65 -21.47
C PRO A 94 -23.54 7.28 -22.82
N GLN A 95 -24.41 6.52 -22.91
CA GLN A 95 -24.82 6.19 -24.13
C GLN A 95 -25.81 7.08 -24.54
N ILE A 96 -25.98 7.98 -23.97
CA ILE A 96 -26.89 8.91 -24.29
C ILE A 96 -27.07 9.15 -25.47
N GLY A 97 -27.19 9.30 -25.83
CA GLY A 97 -27.39 9.61 -26.76
C GLY A 97 -28.05 9.06 -27.32
N ASN A 98 -28.05 8.79 -27.25
CA ASN A 98 -28.48 8.32 -27.66
C ASN A 98 -29.13 8.41 -27.80
#